data_f708c54a8336a59aff48c1af8c68b0b7
#
_entry.id   f708c54a8336a59aff48c1af8c68b0b7
#
_cell.length_a   1.000
_cell.length_b   1.000
_cell.length_c   1.000
_cell.angle_alpha   90.00
_cell.angle_beta   90.00
_cell.angle_gamma   90.00
#
_symmetry.space_group_name_H-M   'P 1'
#
loop_
_entity.id
_entity.type
_entity.pdbx_description
1 polymer ?
#
loop_
_entity_poly.entity_id
_entity_poly.type
_entity_poly.pdbx_seq_one_letter_code
_entity_poly.pdbx_strand_id
1 'polypeptide(L)'
;MTSPLNIIFAGTPEFAAAHLTYLIKGPHRIVAVLTQPDRRAGRGKRLQPSAVKSVALAAGIPLWQPDTLKDPASEAQLASYGADVMIVVAYGLMLPAGILAIPRIGCINVHASLLPRWRGAAPIQRAIEKGDTTTSITIMKM
;
A
#
# COMPACT_ATOMS: atom_id res chain seq x y z
N MET A 1 -0.21 -25.48 3.25
CA MET A 1 -0.33 -24.22 3.97
C MET A 1 0.71 -23.23 3.49
N THR A 2 0.27 -22.04 3.19
CA THR A 2 1.17 -20.98 2.75
C THR A 2 1.80 -20.29 3.97
N SER A 3 3.10 -20.15 3.98
CA SER A 3 3.78 -19.42 5.04
C SER A 3 3.40 -17.94 4.98
N PRO A 4 3.30 -17.25 6.13
CA PRO A 4 3.07 -15.82 6.13
C PRO A 4 4.14 -15.09 5.35
N LEU A 5 3.73 -14.07 4.60
CA LEU A 5 4.63 -13.25 3.83
C LEU A 5 4.94 -11.95 4.58
N ASN A 6 6.13 -11.43 4.33
CA ASN A 6 6.50 -10.09 4.78
C ASN A 6 6.10 -9.11 3.69
N ILE A 7 5.23 -8.17 4.02
CA ILE A 7 4.63 -7.25 3.07
C ILE A 7 5.06 -5.82 3.36
N ILE A 8 5.49 -5.10 2.32
CA ILE A 8 5.54 -3.64 2.34
C ILE A 8 4.26 -3.15 1.70
N PHE A 9 3.58 -2.23 2.38
CA PHE A 9 2.37 -1.62 1.84
C PHE A 9 2.67 -0.18 1.44
N ALA A 10 2.26 0.21 0.24
CA ALA A 10 2.45 1.57 -0.25
C ALA A 10 1.10 2.14 -0.68
N GLY A 11 0.68 3.22 -0.06
CA GLY A 11 -0.60 3.84 -0.36
C GLY A 11 -0.76 5.16 0.36
N THR A 12 -1.81 5.91 0.02
CA THR A 12 -1.98 7.26 0.56
C THR A 12 -3.41 7.56 1.02
N PRO A 13 -4.46 7.51 0.16
CA PRO A 13 -5.79 7.96 0.54
C PRO A 13 -6.55 6.94 1.38
N GLU A 14 -7.76 7.30 1.76
CA GLU A 14 -8.61 6.43 2.58
C GLU A 14 -8.88 5.07 1.93
N PHE A 15 -9.03 5.05 0.61
CA PHE A 15 -9.20 3.79 -0.10
C PHE A 15 -8.05 2.84 0.19
N ALA A 16 -6.82 3.34 0.15
CA ALA A 16 -5.65 2.54 0.46
C ALA A 16 -5.60 2.16 1.94
N ALA A 17 -5.96 3.10 2.83
CA ALA A 17 -5.97 2.83 4.27
C ALA A 17 -6.91 1.68 4.64
N ALA A 18 -8.04 1.59 3.96
CA ALA A 18 -8.98 0.51 4.18
C ALA A 18 -8.37 -0.85 3.81
N HIS A 19 -7.61 -0.89 2.72
CA HIS A 19 -6.91 -2.12 2.32
C HIS A 19 -5.83 -2.49 3.33
N LEU A 20 -5.08 -1.50 3.81
CA LEU A 20 -4.07 -1.75 4.83
C LEU A 20 -4.70 -2.31 6.10
N THR A 21 -5.81 -1.73 6.55
CA THR A 21 -6.51 -2.23 7.74
C THR A 21 -6.91 -3.69 7.57
N TYR A 22 -7.41 -4.05 6.40
CA TYR A 22 -7.79 -5.42 6.11
C TYR A 22 -6.56 -6.35 6.15
N LEU A 23 -5.45 -5.94 5.53
CA LEU A 23 -4.24 -6.76 5.50
C LEU A 23 -3.64 -6.96 6.89
N ILE A 24 -3.71 -5.95 7.75
CA ILE A 24 -3.20 -6.06 9.12
C ILE A 24 -3.93 -7.17 9.89
N LYS A 25 -5.22 -7.35 9.61
CA LYS A 25 -6.02 -8.39 10.28
C LYS A 25 -5.77 -9.78 9.74
N GLY A 26 -5.11 -9.89 8.60
CA GLY A 26 -4.85 -11.17 7.96
C GLY A 26 -3.60 -11.85 8.51
N PRO A 27 -3.21 -12.98 7.89
CA PRO A 27 -2.11 -13.81 8.40
C PRO A 27 -0.71 -13.29 8.06
N HIS A 28 -0.60 -12.33 7.16
CA HIS A 28 0.70 -11.84 6.71
C HIS A 28 1.20 -10.71 7.60
N ARG A 29 2.50 -10.47 7.55
CA ARG A 29 3.14 -9.44 8.36
C ARG A 29 3.39 -8.20 7.52
N ILE A 30 2.90 -7.06 7.98
CA ILE A 30 3.20 -5.77 7.33
C ILE A 30 4.47 -5.24 7.99
N VAL A 31 5.58 -5.31 7.26
CA VAL A 31 6.89 -4.94 7.82
C VAL A 31 7.20 -3.47 7.68
N ALA A 32 6.57 -2.78 6.75
CA ALA A 32 6.73 -1.34 6.57
C ALA A 32 5.58 -0.78 5.75
N VAL A 33 5.31 0.50 5.95
CA VAL A 33 4.30 1.24 5.19
C VAL A 33 4.97 2.45 4.57
N LEU A 34 4.78 2.60 3.25
CA LEU A 34 5.19 3.78 2.51
C LEU A 34 3.95 4.61 2.22
N THR A 35 4.02 5.91 2.45
CA THR A 35 2.94 6.82 2.12
C THR A 35 3.52 8.18 1.75
N GLN A 36 2.75 8.97 1.06
CA GLN A 36 3.24 10.30 0.68
C GLN A 36 3.45 11.18 1.90
N PRO A 37 4.36 12.15 1.80
CA PRO A 37 4.57 13.10 2.90
C PRO A 37 3.28 13.84 3.28
N ASP A 38 3.23 14.31 4.53
CA ASP A 38 2.10 15.10 5.00
C ASP A 38 1.93 16.31 4.09
N ARG A 39 0.67 16.66 3.82
CA ARG A 39 0.35 17.78 2.93
C ARG A 39 -0.54 18.77 3.64
N ARG A 40 -0.45 20.03 3.22
CA ARG A 40 -1.35 21.05 3.71
C ARG A 40 -2.74 20.82 3.08
N ALA A 41 -3.75 20.79 3.92
CA ALA A 41 -5.12 20.52 3.47
C ALA A 41 -6.13 21.16 4.41
N GLY A 42 -7.34 21.36 3.90
CA GLY A 42 -8.45 21.90 4.68
C GLY A 42 -8.30 23.38 5.00
N ARG A 43 -9.17 23.85 5.90
CA ARG A 43 -9.14 25.22 6.38
C ARG A 43 -7.87 25.45 7.19
N GLY A 44 -7.23 26.60 6.98
CA GLY A 44 -5.99 26.94 7.66
C GLY A 44 -4.76 26.25 7.07
N LYS A 45 -4.94 25.38 6.11
CA LYS A 45 -3.85 24.70 5.39
C LYS A 45 -2.80 24.11 6.34
N ARG A 46 -3.26 23.40 7.36
CA ARG A 46 -2.38 22.69 8.26
C ARG A 46 -1.88 21.40 7.60
N LEU A 47 -0.67 20.99 8.00
CA LEU A 47 -0.14 19.72 7.54
C LEU A 47 -1.03 18.60 8.05
N GLN A 48 -1.47 17.74 7.13
CA GLN A 48 -2.32 16.61 7.46
C GLN A 48 -1.62 15.31 7.08
N PRO A 49 -1.65 14.31 7.95
CA PRO A 49 -1.16 12.98 7.59
C PRO A 49 -2.08 12.33 6.58
N SER A 50 -1.55 11.43 5.78
CA SER A 50 -2.39 10.60 4.92
C SER A 50 -3.22 9.64 5.78
N ALA A 51 -4.32 9.16 5.22
CA ALA A 51 -5.12 8.16 5.91
C ALA A 51 -4.30 6.90 6.20
N VAL A 52 -3.45 6.51 5.27
CA VAL A 52 -2.56 5.35 5.44
C VAL A 52 -1.58 5.56 6.59
N LYS A 53 -1.01 6.76 6.71
CA LYS A 53 -0.12 7.07 7.84
C LYS A 53 -0.82 6.86 9.17
N SER A 54 -2.06 7.34 9.28
CA SER A 54 -2.82 7.22 10.53
C SER A 54 -3.01 5.76 10.92
N VAL A 55 -3.32 4.90 9.96
CA VAL A 55 -3.47 3.46 10.22
C VAL A 55 -2.14 2.84 10.65
N ALA A 56 -1.05 3.17 9.95
CA ALA A 56 0.26 2.60 10.26
C ALA A 56 0.71 2.99 11.66
N LEU A 57 0.52 4.25 12.05
CA LEU A 57 0.91 4.71 13.39
C LEU A 57 0.10 4.01 14.47
N ALA A 58 -1.22 3.87 14.26
CA ALA A 58 -2.07 3.19 15.24
C ALA A 58 -1.70 1.72 15.40
N ALA A 59 -1.20 1.09 14.35
CA ALA A 59 -0.80 -0.31 14.37
C ALA A 59 0.66 -0.52 14.78
N GLY A 60 1.42 0.56 14.97
CA GLY A 60 2.83 0.45 15.37
C GLY A 60 3.74 -0.06 14.27
N ILE A 61 3.38 0.15 13.01
CA ILE A 61 4.15 -0.35 11.87
C ILE A 61 5.18 0.70 11.45
N PRO A 62 6.43 0.30 11.12
CA PRO A 62 7.42 1.24 10.61
C PRO A 62 6.88 2.02 9.39
N LEU A 63 7.07 3.34 9.44
CA LEU A 63 6.54 4.25 8.43
C LEU A 63 7.67 4.95 7.71
N TRP A 64 7.55 5.06 6.38
CA TRP A 64 8.52 5.77 5.55
C TRP A 64 7.76 6.68 4.59
N GLN A 65 8.11 7.98 4.60
CA GLN A 65 7.44 9.00 3.81
C GLN A 65 8.44 9.70 2.88
N PRO A 66 9.00 8.98 1.88
CA PRO A 66 9.95 9.60 0.98
C PRO A 66 9.27 10.59 0.02
N ASP A 67 9.98 11.64 -0.34
CA ASP A 67 9.54 12.55 -1.40
C ASP A 67 9.67 11.91 -2.77
N THR A 68 10.66 11.05 -2.93
CA THR A 68 10.94 10.37 -4.19
C THR A 68 11.60 9.03 -3.89
N LEU A 69 11.40 8.08 -4.78
CA LEU A 69 12.08 6.78 -4.73
C LEU A 69 13.14 6.66 -5.82
N LYS A 70 13.50 7.76 -6.46
CA LYS A 70 14.48 7.76 -7.53
C LYS A 70 15.92 7.79 -7.03
N ASP A 71 16.14 8.15 -5.76
CA ASP A 71 17.47 8.20 -5.20
C ASP A 71 18.04 6.80 -4.99
N PRO A 72 19.36 6.59 -5.21
CA PRO A 72 19.97 5.29 -4.95
C PRO A 72 19.79 4.81 -3.52
N ALA A 73 19.76 5.72 -2.55
CA ALA A 73 19.54 5.37 -1.16
C ALA A 73 18.18 4.73 -0.92
N SER A 74 17.20 5.00 -1.78
CA SER A 74 15.85 4.43 -1.65
C SER A 74 15.86 2.93 -1.83
N GLU A 75 16.68 2.40 -2.74
CA GLU A 75 16.76 0.97 -2.94
C GLU A 75 17.30 0.26 -1.69
N ALA A 76 18.34 0.81 -1.08
CA ALA A 76 18.90 0.26 0.13
C ALA A 76 17.90 0.30 1.28
N GLN A 77 17.19 1.42 1.42
CA GLN A 77 16.17 1.56 2.45
C GLN A 77 15.06 0.52 2.27
N LEU A 78 14.56 0.36 1.05
CA LEU A 78 13.50 -0.60 0.78
C LEU A 78 13.98 -2.03 1.04
N ALA A 79 15.19 -2.35 0.59
CA ALA A 79 15.77 -3.68 0.79
C ALA A 79 15.91 -4.02 2.28
N SER A 80 16.15 -3.01 3.12
CA SER A 80 16.37 -3.24 4.55
C SER A 80 15.15 -3.85 5.25
N TYR A 81 13.97 -3.72 4.69
CA TYR A 81 12.77 -4.29 5.29
C TYR A 81 12.63 -5.78 5.07
N GLY A 82 13.35 -6.35 4.12
CA GLY A 82 13.31 -7.79 3.88
C GLY A 82 11.95 -8.30 3.40
N ALA A 83 11.27 -7.54 2.58
CA ALA A 83 9.91 -7.89 2.16
C ALA A 83 9.90 -8.97 1.08
N ASP A 84 8.88 -9.81 1.14
CA ASP A 84 8.61 -10.79 0.09
C ASP A 84 7.85 -10.15 -1.07
N VAL A 85 6.94 -9.24 -0.76
CA VAL A 85 6.08 -8.59 -1.76
C VAL A 85 5.77 -7.17 -1.31
N MET A 86 5.60 -6.26 -2.28
CA MET A 86 5.08 -4.93 -2.00
C MET A 86 3.72 -4.80 -2.64
N ILE A 87 2.74 -4.37 -1.84
CA ILE A 87 1.38 -4.13 -2.31
C ILE A 87 1.19 -2.63 -2.42
N VAL A 88 0.82 -2.18 -3.62
CA VAL A 88 0.68 -0.76 -3.94
C VAL A 88 -0.80 -0.46 -4.19
N VAL A 89 -1.36 0.49 -3.43
CA VAL A 89 -2.75 0.89 -3.55
C VAL A 89 -2.81 2.41 -3.53
N ALA A 90 -2.95 3.03 -4.69
CA ALA A 90 -3.07 4.49 -4.81
C ALA A 90 -1.94 5.21 -4.05
N TYR A 91 -0.71 4.85 -4.33
CA TYR A 91 0.43 5.44 -3.64
C TYR A 91 0.74 6.85 -4.14
N GLY A 92 0.81 7.03 -5.44
CA GLY A 92 1.01 8.35 -6.03
C GLY A 92 2.44 8.75 -6.34
N LEU A 93 3.42 7.92 -5.97
CA LEU A 93 4.80 8.16 -6.37
C LEU A 93 5.22 7.16 -7.44
N MET A 94 6.14 7.59 -8.30
CA MET A 94 6.71 6.71 -9.30
C MET A 94 7.57 5.64 -8.63
N LEU A 95 7.43 4.40 -9.09
CA LEU A 95 8.21 3.27 -8.62
C LEU A 95 9.21 2.87 -9.71
N PRO A 96 10.47 3.29 -9.61
CA PRO A 96 11.48 2.91 -10.61
C PRO A 96 11.71 1.40 -10.67
N ALA A 97 12.22 0.93 -11.79
CA ALA A 97 12.45 -0.49 -11.99
C ALA A 97 13.33 -1.11 -10.89
N GLY A 98 14.34 -0.38 -10.42
CA GLY A 98 15.20 -0.87 -9.34
C GLY A 98 14.43 -1.09 -8.04
N ILE A 99 13.43 -0.26 -7.77
CA ILE A 99 12.56 -0.43 -6.59
C ILE A 99 11.65 -1.65 -6.78
N LEU A 100 11.06 -1.80 -7.97
CA LEU A 100 10.14 -2.90 -8.24
C LEU A 100 10.82 -4.27 -8.13
N ALA A 101 12.12 -4.32 -8.35
CA ALA A 101 12.88 -5.57 -8.32
C ALA A 101 13.28 -6.02 -6.91
N ILE A 102 13.14 -5.16 -5.91
CA ILE A 102 13.64 -5.45 -4.56
C ILE A 102 12.84 -6.51 -3.83
N PRO A 103 11.49 -6.44 -3.78
CA PRO A 103 10.75 -7.51 -3.10
C PRO A 103 10.94 -8.84 -3.84
N ARG A 104 11.14 -9.90 -3.08
CA ARG A 104 11.46 -11.22 -3.64
C ARG A 104 10.45 -11.70 -4.67
N ILE A 105 9.17 -11.54 -4.37
CA ILE A 105 8.08 -11.96 -5.28
C ILE A 105 7.77 -10.86 -6.29
N GLY A 106 8.05 -9.61 -5.94
CA GLY A 106 7.76 -8.45 -6.78
C GLY A 106 6.74 -7.52 -6.15
N CYS A 107 6.15 -6.67 -6.98
CA CYS A 107 5.18 -5.67 -6.55
C CYS A 107 3.84 -5.95 -7.20
N ILE A 108 2.77 -5.75 -6.45
CA ILE A 108 1.40 -5.96 -6.90
C ILE A 108 0.66 -4.64 -6.76
N ASN A 109 0.04 -4.17 -7.83
CA ASN A 109 -0.78 -2.97 -7.80
C ASN A 109 -2.24 -3.36 -7.73
N VAL A 110 -2.95 -2.78 -6.77
CA VAL A 110 -4.39 -2.95 -6.64
C VAL A 110 -5.06 -1.69 -7.14
N HIS A 111 -5.87 -1.83 -8.15
CA HIS A 111 -6.48 -0.69 -8.82
C HIS A 111 -8.00 -0.86 -8.92
N ALA A 112 -8.75 0.14 -8.44
CA ALA A 112 -10.20 0.15 -8.58
C ALA A 112 -10.56 0.68 -9.96
N SER A 113 -11.19 -0.14 -10.79
CA SER A 113 -11.46 0.21 -12.18
C SER A 113 -12.90 0.56 -12.48
N LEU A 114 -13.86 0.17 -11.68
CA LEU A 114 -15.28 0.38 -11.93
C LEU A 114 -15.97 0.99 -10.71
N LEU A 115 -15.60 2.21 -10.37
CA LEU A 115 -16.33 2.96 -9.36
C LEU A 115 -17.63 3.48 -9.98
N PRO A 116 -18.71 3.58 -9.23
CA PRO A 116 -18.86 3.40 -7.79
C PRO A 116 -19.45 2.05 -7.35
N ARG A 117 -19.36 1.02 -8.17
CA ARG A 117 -19.98 -0.27 -7.89
C ARG A 117 -19.63 -0.81 -6.49
N TRP A 118 -18.38 -0.65 -6.09
CA TRP A 118 -17.91 -1.05 -4.77
C TRP A 118 -17.44 0.19 -4.04
N ARG A 119 -18.34 0.81 -3.29
CA ARG A 119 -17.98 2.00 -2.53
C ARG A 119 -17.34 1.61 -1.20
N GLY A 120 -16.37 2.41 -0.79
CA GLY A 120 -15.76 2.29 0.51
C GLY A 120 -14.66 1.23 0.58
N ALA A 121 -14.50 0.66 1.75
CA ALA A 121 -13.33 -0.11 2.12
C ALA A 121 -13.34 -1.57 1.69
N ALA A 122 -14.43 -2.07 1.13
CA ALA A 122 -14.62 -3.49 0.95
C ALA A 122 -14.38 -4.08 -0.44
N PRO A 123 -13.95 -3.33 -1.48
CA PRO A 123 -13.89 -3.91 -2.84
C PRO A 123 -12.95 -5.10 -2.96
N ILE A 124 -11.73 -5.00 -2.45
CA ILE A 124 -10.77 -6.11 -2.52
C ILE A 124 -11.26 -7.30 -1.72
N GLN A 125 -11.70 -7.04 -0.51
CA GLN A 125 -12.15 -8.09 0.39
C GLN A 125 -13.30 -8.88 -0.22
N ARG A 126 -14.28 -8.17 -0.80
CA ARG A 126 -15.42 -8.82 -1.42
C ARG A 126 -15.02 -9.62 -2.66
N ALA A 127 -14.10 -9.09 -3.45
CA ALA A 127 -13.63 -9.79 -4.62
C ALA A 127 -12.95 -11.09 -4.25
N ILE A 128 -12.12 -11.07 -3.22
CA ILE A 128 -11.40 -12.26 -2.75
C ILE A 128 -12.40 -13.29 -2.20
N GLU A 129 -13.32 -12.83 -1.36
CA GLU A 129 -14.27 -13.73 -0.71
C GLU A 129 -15.20 -14.44 -1.69
N LYS A 130 -15.58 -13.76 -2.75
CA LYS A 130 -16.52 -14.30 -3.73
C LYS A 130 -15.85 -14.98 -4.91
N GLY A 131 -14.54 -14.92 -4.99
CA GLY A 131 -13.82 -15.42 -6.15
C GLY A 131 -14.24 -14.72 -7.42
N ASP A 132 -14.67 -13.48 -7.31
CA ASP A 132 -15.24 -12.73 -8.42
C ASP A 132 -14.14 -12.14 -9.30
N THR A 133 -14.01 -12.69 -10.51
CA THR A 133 -13.00 -12.22 -11.47
C THR A 133 -13.48 -11.04 -12.29
N THR A 134 -14.75 -10.66 -12.16
CA THR A 134 -15.33 -9.56 -12.93
C THR A 134 -15.53 -8.31 -12.08
N THR A 135 -14.80 -8.19 -10.98
CA THR A 135 -14.95 -7.06 -10.08
C THR A 135 -14.43 -5.78 -10.68
N SER A 136 -14.75 -4.68 -10.01
CA SER A 136 -14.17 -3.37 -10.30
C SER A 136 -12.72 -3.24 -9.78
N ILE A 137 -12.17 -4.30 -9.18
CA ILE A 137 -10.80 -4.29 -8.68
C ILE A 137 -9.92 -5.11 -9.62
N THR A 138 -8.83 -4.52 -10.04
CA THR A 138 -7.81 -5.21 -10.82
C THR A 138 -6.55 -5.34 -9.99
N ILE A 139 -6.03 -6.55 -9.90
CA ILE A 139 -4.77 -6.82 -9.21
C ILE A 139 -3.75 -7.18 -10.28
N MET A 140 -2.70 -6.37 -10.39
CA MET A 140 -1.71 -6.54 -11.43
C MET A 140 -0.30 -6.61 -10.84
N LYS A 141 0.49 -7.53 -11.37
CA LYS A 141 1.92 -7.55 -11.04
C LYS A 141 2.60 -6.42 -11.81
N MET A 142 3.40 -5.66 -11.10
CA MET A 142 4.13 -4.54 -11.68
C MET A 142 5.50 -4.95 -12.19
#